data_043c98906eb3eb0c654602a7a7bcc774
#
_entry.id   043c98906eb3eb0c654602a7a7bcc774
#
_cell.length_a   1.000
_cell.length_b   1.000
_cell.length_c   1.000
_cell.angle_alpha   90.00
_cell.angle_beta   90.00
_cell.angle_gamma   90.00
#
_symmetry.space_group_name_H-M   'P 1'
#
loop_
_entity.id
_entity.type
_entity.pdbx_description
1 polymer ?
#
loop_
_entity_poly.entity_id
_entity_poly.type
_entity_poly.pdbx_seq_one_letter_code
_entity_poly.pdbx_strand_id
1 'polypeptide(L)'
;LIEEKGVNPWNILAITFTNKAAGEMRERVDNLVGFGSESIWVSTFHSTCVRILRRHIDRLGYDTNFTIYDTDDQKTLMKDVCKQVQIDTKVYKERNLLAAISAAKNEMISAQEYALNAQGDFGKEKIAKVYQEYEKQMHANNALDFDDLLVKTVQLFETQPDVLENYQERFLYIMVDEYQDTNTVQFQLVSLLAGKYRNLCVVGDDDQSIYKFRGANIKNILNFEQEFPDATVIKLEQNYRSTGNILDAANAVISNNVGRKDKQLWTDNGEGEKIKFCQFDTGYDEAEYIADDIEREVRNGASYNDHAILYRTNAQSRLFEERFVAQNIPYKIVGGVNFYARREIKDVLAYLKTIDNGKDDLAVRRIINVPKRGIGLTTINRIQESAASRGIGFYDALLGLDLIPGVARGAAKLEGFVALIEYFKGVAETLSLSDLLQEVIDKTGYIESLEAEGKEEAETRIENIDELRSKVAVYEESRLDQDEKPTLSGFLEEVALVADIDSLDEEQDYVVLMTLHSAKGLEFPHVYLAGMEDGLFPSYMTVTSDDREDMEEERRLCYVGITRAEQKLTMTSAMRRMVRGETQYNKVSRFMKEIPLELLDN
;
A
#
# COMPACT_ATOMS: atom_id res chain seq x y z
N LEU A 1 36.20 -2.67 6.73
CA LEU A 1 36.66 -3.83 5.96
C LEU A 1 37.66 -3.46 4.87
N ILE A 2 37.34 -2.50 4.01
CA ILE A 2 38.19 -2.13 2.87
C ILE A 2 39.45 -1.44 3.37
N GLU A 3 39.35 -0.32 4.06
CA GLU A 3 40.50 0.50 4.48
C GLU A 3 41.36 -0.19 5.56
N GLU A 4 40.73 -0.77 6.58
CA GLU A 4 41.47 -1.31 7.73
C GLU A 4 41.88 -2.78 7.57
N LYS A 5 41.08 -3.56 6.84
CA LYS A 5 41.30 -5.01 6.67
C LYS A 5 41.80 -5.40 5.27
N GLY A 6 41.89 -4.44 4.34
CA GLY A 6 42.32 -4.66 2.98
C GLY A 6 41.40 -5.60 2.19
N VAL A 7 40.13 -5.69 2.54
CA VAL A 7 39.16 -6.52 1.81
C VAL A 7 38.89 -5.88 0.46
N ASN A 8 38.98 -6.69 -0.59
CA ASN A 8 38.70 -6.22 -1.93
C ASN A 8 37.20 -5.83 -2.03
N PRO A 9 36.86 -4.64 -2.51
CA PRO A 9 35.47 -4.17 -2.62
C PRO A 9 34.56 -5.17 -3.35
N TRP A 10 35.02 -5.85 -4.38
CA TRP A 10 34.24 -6.81 -5.13
C TRP A 10 33.87 -8.09 -4.35
N ASN A 11 34.51 -8.33 -3.21
CA ASN A 11 34.19 -9.44 -2.30
C ASN A 11 33.08 -9.12 -1.30
N ILE A 12 32.45 -7.96 -1.42
CA ILE A 12 31.41 -7.49 -0.51
C ILE A 12 30.07 -7.46 -1.24
N LEU A 13 29.06 -8.07 -0.62
CA LEU A 13 27.66 -8.00 -1.00
C LEU A 13 26.88 -7.30 0.10
N ALA A 14 26.20 -6.21 -0.22
CA ALA A 14 25.30 -5.48 0.67
C ALA A 14 23.89 -5.45 0.08
N ILE A 15 22.92 -5.97 0.83
CA ILE A 15 21.54 -6.16 0.37
C ILE A 15 20.57 -5.34 1.24
N THR A 16 19.61 -4.72 0.59
CA THR A 16 18.47 -4.07 1.23
C THR A 16 17.15 -4.37 0.46
N PHE A 17 16.02 -3.76 0.85
CA PHE A 17 14.71 -4.11 0.28
C PHE A 17 14.28 -3.20 -0.87
N THR A 18 14.62 -1.91 -0.84
CA THR A 18 14.14 -0.95 -1.84
C THR A 18 15.28 -0.37 -2.67
N ASN A 19 14.99 -0.03 -3.91
CA ASN A 19 15.96 0.62 -4.79
C ASN A 19 16.43 1.98 -4.22
N LYS A 20 15.54 2.70 -3.52
CA LYS A 20 15.89 3.95 -2.83
C LYS A 20 16.93 3.69 -1.74
N ALA A 21 16.66 2.73 -0.83
CA ALA A 21 17.61 2.38 0.24
C ALA A 21 18.95 1.88 -0.33
N ALA A 22 18.92 1.10 -1.42
CA ALA A 22 20.13 0.67 -2.11
C ALA A 22 20.91 1.86 -2.71
N GLY A 23 20.22 2.85 -3.27
CA GLY A 23 20.82 4.09 -3.77
C GLY A 23 21.47 4.90 -2.66
N GLU A 24 20.77 5.13 -1.55
CA GLU A 24 21.30 5.84 -0.39
C GLU A 24 22.51 5.10 0.24
N MET A 25 22.42 3.79 0.37
CA MET A 25 23.54 2.95 0.85
C MET A 25 24.75 3.08 -0.08
N ARG A 26 24.53 3.04 -1.40
CA ARG A 26 25.57 3.24 -2.41
C ARG A 26 26.24 4.61 -2.23
N GLU A 27 25.49 5.68 -2.17
CA GLU A 27 26.00 7.04 -2.01
C GLU A 27 26.84 7.20 -0.74
N ARG A 28 26.37 6.65 0.38
CA ARG A 28 27.13 6.68 1.65
C ARG A 28 28.43 5.90 1.56
N VAL A 29 28.42 4.74 0.92
CA VAL A 29 29.63 3.93 0.72
C VAL A 29 30.61 4.67 -0.19
N ASP A 30 30.15 5.25 -1.30
CA ASP A 30 30.99 6.00 -2.24
C ASP A 30 31.66 7.22 -1.56
N ASN A 31 30.93 7.92 -0.69
CA ASN A 31 31.45 9.05 0.09
C ASN A 31 32.51 8.61 1.14
N LEU A 32 32.40 7.40 1.70
CA LEU A 32 33.31 6.91 2.74
C LEU A 32 34.56 6.24 2.18
N VAL A 33 34.41 5.44 1.10
CA VAL A 33 35.47 4.55 0.59
C VAL A 33 36.21 5.19 -0.58
N GLY A 34 35.55 6.03 -1.35
CA GLY A 34 36.15 6.64 -2.53
C GLY A 34 36.39 5.65 -3.66
N PHE A 35 37.60 5.58 -4.21
CA PHE A 35 37.95 4.78 -5.38
C PHE A 35 37.76 3.28 -5.14
N GLY A 36 37.07 2.61 -6.08
CA GLY A 36 36.84 1.14 -6.06
C GLY A 36 35.50 0.72 -5.41
N SER A 37 34.78 1.67 -4.79
CA SER A 37 33.46 1.40 -4.19
C SER A 37 32.44 0.86 -5.19
N GLU A 38 32.53 1.22 -6.46
CA GLU A 38 31.66 0.77 -7.55
C GLU A 38 31.68 -0.76 -7.75
N SER A 39 32.72 -1.44 -7.28
CA SER A 39 32.86 -2.90 -7.34
C SER A 39 32.06 -3.63 -6.27
N ILE A 40 31.61 -2.96 -5.22
CA ILE A 40 30.76 -3.53 -4.18
C ILE A 40 29.37 -3.80 -4.77
N TRP A 41 28.82 -4.99 -4.52
CA TRP A 41 27.43 -5.25 -4.88
C TRP A 41 26.51 -4.67 -3.81
N VAL A 42 26.04 -3.43 -4.02
CA VAL A 42 24.97 -2.82 -3.25
C VAL A 42 23.71 -2.88 -4.08
N SER A 43 22.72 -3.63 -3.66
CA SER A 43 21.48 -3.86 -4.43
C SER A 43 20.34 -4.41 -3.57
N THR A 44 19.15 -4.53 -4.18
CA THR A 44 18.03 -5.25 -3.56
C THR A 44 18.20 -6.76 -3.73
N PHE A 45 17.45 -7.55 -2.94
CA PHE A 45 17.37 -9.01 -3.11
C PHE A 45 17.07 -9.40 -4.56
N HIS A 46 16.01 -8.83 -5.13
CA HIS A 46 15.59 -9.14 -6.51
C HIS A 46 16.65 -8.77 -7.54
N SER A 47 17.27 -7.61 -7.42
CA SER A 47 18.33 -7.19 -8.34
C SER A 47 19.55 -8.11 -8.28
N THR A 48 19.91 -8.58 -7.08
CA THR A 48 20.98 -9.58 -6.90
C THR A 48 20.61 -10.87 -7.60
N CYS A 49 19.41 -11.38 -7.40
CA CYS A 49 18.92 -12.61 -8.03
C CYS A 49 18.87 -12.50 -9.55
N VAL A 50 18.38 -11.39 -10.10
CA VAL A 50 18.38 -11.18 -11.55
C VAL A 50 19.78 -11.26 -12.14
N ARG A 51 20.78 -10.63 -11.49
CA ARG A 51 22.18 -10.68 -11.96
C ARG A 51 22.75 -12.10 -11.96
N ILE A 52 22.39 -12.92 -10.97
CA ILE A 52 22.82 -14.32 -10.87
C ILE A 52 22.12 -15.15 -11.95
N LEU A 53 20.79 -15.04 -12.04
CA LEU A 53 20.00 -15.81 -12.99
C LEU A 53 20.33 -15.49 -14.45
N ARG A 54 20.59 -14.22 -14.81
CA ARG A 54 21.04 -13.84 -16.16
C ARG A 54 22.33 -14.54 -16.61
N ARG A 55 23.10 -15.09 -15.67
CA ARG A 55 24.36 -15.76 -15.98
C ARG A 55 24.27 -17.29 -15.97
N HIS A 56 23.31 -17.84 -15.20
CA HIS A 56 23.34 -19.27 -14.87
C HIS A 56 22.00 -19.98 -14.94
N ILE A 57 20.89 -19.29 -15.29
CA ILE A 57 19.55 -19.90 -15.28
C ILE A 57 19.38 -20.99 -16.33
N ASP A 58 20.23 -21.02 -17.34
CA ASP A 58 20.31 -22.10 -18.33
C ASP A 58 20.50 -23.48 -17.68
N ARG A 59 21.17 -23.54 -16.53
CA ARG A 59 21.30 -24.75 -15.70
C ARG A 59 19.96 -25.27 -15.15
N LEU A 60 18.91 -24.44 -15.13
CA LEU A 60 17.53 -24.80 -14.73
C LEU A 60 16.60 -25.00 -15.94
N GLY A 61 17.14 -24.95 -17.17
CA GLY A 61 16.38 -25.16 -18.40
C GLY A 61 15.63 -23.95 -18.92
N TYR A 62 16.01 -22.75 -18.49
CA TYR A 62 15.53 -21.47 -19.04
C TYR A 62 16.60 -20.84 -19.93
N ASP A 63 16.19 -19.98 -20.84
CA ASP A 63 17.15 -19.12 -21.55
C ASP A 63 17.53 -17.92 -20.69
N THR A 64 18.78 -17.45 -20.79
CA THR A 64 19.29 -16.34 -19.99
C THR A 64 18.60 -14.99 -20.28
N ASN A 65 17.94 -14.87 -21.42
CA ASN A 65 17.15 -13.69 -21.82
C ASN A 65 15.68 -13.75 -21.35
N PHE A 66 15.39 -14.46 -20.25
CA PHE A 66 14.03 -14.59 -19.71
C PHE A 66 13.33 -13.23 -19.49
N THR A 67 12.01 -13.22 -19.62
CA THR A 67 11.17 -12.05 -19.33
C THR A 67 10.76 -12.06 -17.86
N ILE A 68 10.76 -10.89 -17.23
CA ILE A 68 10.20 -10.73 -15.88
C ILE A 68 8.76 -10.25 -16.04
N TYR A 69 7.80 -11.04 -15.57
CA TYR A 69 6.39 -10.72 -15.62
C TYR A 69 6.00 -9.85 -14.43
N ASP A 70 5.38 -8.73 -14.75
CA ASP A 70 4.74 -7.87 -13.76
C ASP A 70 3.35 -8.43 -13.34
N THR A 71 2.68 -7.71 -12.46
CA THR A 71 1.36 -8.13 -11.94
C THR A 71 0.30 -8.25 -13.05
N ASP A 72 0.37 -7.41 -14.09
CA ASP A 72 -0.61 -7.43 -15.18
C ASP A 72 -0.32 -8.56 -16.17
N ASP A 73 0.95 -8.86 -16.42
CA ASP A 73 1.37 -10.03 -17.19
C ASP A 73 0.92 -11.33 -16.49
N GLN A 74 1.14 -11.43 -15.17
CA GLN A 74 0.71 -12.57 -14.36
C GLN A 74 -0.82 -12.76 -14.39
N LYS A 75 -1.61 -11.68 -14.26
CA LYS A 75 -3.07 -11.74 -14.36
C LYS A 75 -3.53 -12.22 -15.75
N THR A 76 -2.86 -11.77 -16.80
CA THR A 76 -3.16 -12.16 -18.17
C THR A 76 -2.89 -13.64 -18.38
N LEU A 77 -1.71 -14.12 -17.97
CA LEU A 77 -1.35 -15.52 -18.02
C LEU A 77 -2.33 -16.39 -17.18
N MET A 78 -2.68 -15.94 -15.98
CA MET A 78 -3.58 -16.67 -15.09
C MET A 78 -4.97 -16.89 -15.72
N LYS A 79 -5.49 -15.93 -16.51
CA LYS A 79 -6.74 -16.12 -17.25
C LYS A 79 -6.64 -17.24 -18.27
N ASP A 80 -5.52 -17.33 -18.99
CA ASP A 80 -5.28 -18.38 -19.96
C ASP A 80 -5.11 -19.74 -19.27
N VAL A 81 -4.37 -19.79 -18.15
CA VAL A 81 -4.25 -20.98 -17.31
C VAL A 81 -5.60 -21.47 -16.83
N CYS A 82 -6.42 -20.60 -16.23
CA CYS A 82 -7.76 -20.97 -15.73
C CYS A 82 -8.65 -21.53 -16.84
N LYS A 83 -8.61 -20.94 -18.03
CA LYS A 83 -9.33 -21.42 -19.19
C LYS A 83 -8.87 -22.81 -19.61
N GLN A 84 -7.57 -23.06 -19.62
CA GLN A 84 -6.98 -24.33 -20.01
C GLN A 84 -7.29 -25.46 -19.03
N VAL A 85 -7.22 -25.20 -17.72
CA VAL A 85 -7.54 -26.20 -16.68
C VAL A 85 -9.02 -26.21 -16.29
N GLN A 86 -9.86 -25.48 -17.01
CA GLN A 86 -11.33 -25.41 -16.84
C GLN A 86 -11.75 -24.97 -15.42
N ILE A 87 -11.08 -23.98 -14.87
CA ILE A 87 -11.44 -23.34 -13.61
C ILE A 87 -12.32 -22.13 -13.87
N ASP A 88 -13.47 -22.08 -13.20
CA ASP A 88 -14.36 -20.92 -13.27
C ASP A 88 -13.80 -19.73 -12.47
N THR A 89 -13.39 -18.68 -13.18
CA THR A 89 -12.82 -17.46 -12.58
C THR A 89 -13.86 -16.61 -11.83
N LYS A 90 -15.15 -16.90 -11.97
CA LYS A 90 -16.18 -16.28 -11.12
C LYS A 90 -16.15 -16.83 -9.69
N VAL A 91 -15.76 -18.10 -9.53
CA VAL A 91 -15.64 -18.78 -8.23
C VAL A 91 -14.22 -18.65 -7.68
N TYR A 92 -13.22 -18.87 -8.54
CA TYR A 92 -11.80 -18.77 -8.21
C TYR A 92 -11.21 -17.56 -8.92
N LYS A 93 -11.24 -16.40 -8.27
CA LYS A 93 -10.71 -15.16 -8.86
C LYS A 93 -9.20 -15.30 -9.10
N GLU A 94 -8.73 -14.83 -10.24
CA GLU A 94 -7.33 -14.95 -10.70
C GLU A 94 -6.34 -14.49 -9.65
N ARG A 95 -6.66 -13.41 -8.95
CA ARG A 95 -5.81 -12.86 -7.90
C ARG A 95 -5.69 -13.77 -6.68
N ASN A 96 -6.78 -14.39 -6.24
CA ASN A 96 -6.73 -15.30 -5.09
C ASN A 96 -5.86 -16.52 -5.43
N LEU A 97 -5.89 -16.95 -6.70
CA LEU A 97 -5.02 -18.00 -7.21
C LEU A 97 -3.56 -17.56 -7.22
N LEU A 98 -3.27 -16.35 -7.73
CA LEU A 98 -1.92 -15.78 -7.72
C LEU A 98 -1.41 -15.56 -6.29
N ALA A 99 -2.24 -15.08 -5.38
CA ALA A 99 -1.87 -14.90 -3.98
C ALA A 99 -1.54 -16.24 -3.30
N ALA A 100 -2.32 -17.30 -3.58
CA ALA A 100 -2.04 -18.64 -3.04
C ALA A 100 -0.72 -19.22 -3.60
N ILE A 101 -0.44 -18.99 -4.89
CA ILE A 101 0.82 -19.40 -5.53
C ILE A 101 1.99 -18.62 -4.94
N SER A 102 1.87 -17.29 -4.81
CA SER A 102 2.90 -16.45 -4.22
C SER A 102 3.20 -16.86 -2.77
N ALA A 103 2.16 -17.12 -1.95
CA ALA A 103 2.33 -17.62 -0.60
C ALA A 103 3.09 -18.95 -0.57
N ALA A 104 2.75 -19.90 -1.46
CA ALA A 104 3.45 -21.17 -1.57
C ALA A 104 4.93 -20.99 -1.99
N LYS A 105 5.19 -20.13 -2.99
CA LYS A 105 6.56 -19.79 -3.42
C LYS A 105 7.38 -19.18 -2.29
N ASN A 106 6.82 -18.27 -1.52
CA ASN A 106 7.48 -17.62 -0.39
C ASN A 106 7.83 -18.58 0.76
N GLU A 107 7.15 -19.72 0.85
CA GLU A 107 7.46 -20.83 1.77
C GLU A 107 8.27 -21.94 1.11
N MET A 108 8.81 -21.72 -0.10
CA MET A 108 9.54 -22.72 -0.89
C MET A 108 8.76 -24.00 -1.22
N ILE A 109 7.41 -23.91 -1.25
CA ILE A 109 6.53 -25.03 -1.60
C ILE A 109 6.37 -25.06 -3.12
N SER A 110 6.94 -26.07 -3.76
CA SER A 110 6.80 -26.30 -5.20
C SER A 110 5.36 -26.66 -5.59
N ALA A 111 5.01 -26.53 -6.86
CA ALA A 111 3.70 -26.92 -7.37
C ALA A 111 3.38 -28.42 -7.13
N GLN A 112 4.39 -29.27 -7.13
CA GLN A 112 4.26 -30.70 -6.83
C GLN A 112 4.02 -30.94 -5.35
N GLU A 113 4.75 -30.30 -4.46
CA GLU A 113 4.55 -30.40 -3.01
C GLU A 113 3.20 -29.80 -2.59
N TYR A 114 2.81 -28.69 -3.21
CA TYR A 114 1.48 -28.10 -2.97
C TYR A 114 0.36 -29.10 -3.35
N ALA A 115 0.51 -29.81 -4.47
CA ALA A 115 -0.44 -30.82 -4.91
C ALA A 115 -0.52 -32.02 -3.94
N LEU A 116 0.60 -32.44 -3.36
CA LEU A 116 0.64 -33.50 -2.35
C LEU A 116 -0.05 -33.05 -1.05
N ASN A 117 0.21 -31.83 -0.62
CA ASN A 117 -0.37 -31.25 0.59
C ASN A 117 -1.88 -30.92 0.43
N ALA A 118 -2.36 -30.77 -0.80
CA ALA A 118 -3.75 -30.45 -1.12
C ALA A 118 -4.67 -31.67 -1.10
N GLN A 119 -4.16 -32.89 -1.01
CA GLN A 119 -4.96 -34.13 -1.10
C GLN A 119 -6.06 -34.17 -0.03
N GLY A 120 -7.29 -34.39 -0.51
CA GLY A 120 -8.48 -34.40 0.34
C GLY A 120 -9.15 -33.05 0.58
N ASP A 121 -8.56 -31.95 0.08
CA ASP A 121 -9.17 -30.62 0.07
C ASP A 121 -9.48 -30.20 -1.37
N PHE A 122 -10.75 -30.29 -1.74
CA PHE A 122 -11.21 -30.04 -3.11
C PHE A 122 -10.88 -28.62 -3.60
N GLY A 123 -10.87 -27.62 -2.70
CA GLY A 123 -10.48 -26.25 -3.03
C GLY A 123 -8.99 -26.15 -3.33
N LYS A 124 -8.17 -26.70 -2.46
CA LYS A 124 -6.71 -26.70 -2.63
C LYS A 124 -6.25 -27.56 -3.81
N GLU A 125 -6.92 -28.68 -4.09
CA GLU A 125 -6.64 -29.50 -5.27
C GLU A 125 -6.84 -28.73 -6.59
N LYS A 126 -7.84 -27.83 -6.65
CA LYS A 126 -8.02 -26.95 -7.81
C LYS A 126 -6.90 -25.92 -7.92
N ILE A 127 -6.51 -25.32 -6.82
CA ILE A 127 -5.37 -24.38 -6.79
C ILE A 127 -4.09 -25.12 -7.21
N ALA A 128 -3.87 -26.34 -6.76
CA ALA A 128 -2.72 -27.17 -7.15
C ALA A 128 -2.66 -27.39 -8.68
N LYS A 129 -3.79 -27.69 -9.33
CA LYS A 129 -3.86 -27.83 -10.79
C LYS A 129 -3.50 -26.52 -11.51
N VAL A 130 -4.01 -25.41 -11.00
CA VAL A 130 -3.71 -24.08 -11.52
C VAL A 130 -2.22 -23.77 -11.36
N TYR A 131 -1.65 -24.03 -10.18
CA TYR A 131 -0.23 -23.78 -9.90
C TYR A 131 0.69 -24.59 -10.83
N GLN A 132 0.41 -25.88 -11.01
CA GLN A 132 1.17 -26.73 -11.92
C GLN A 132 1.13 -26.22 -13.37
N GLU A 133 -0.04 -25.83 -13.86
CA GLU A 133 -0.17 -25.30 -15.22
C GLU A 133 0.44 -23.91 -15.35
N TYR A 134 0.34 -23.06 -14.32
CA TYR A 134 0.97 -21.74 -14.27
C TYR A 134 2.50 -21.85 -14.40
N GLU A 135 3.14 -22.69 -13.60
CA GLU A 135 4.58 -22.94 -13.69
C GLU A 135 5.01 -23.48 -15.05
N LYS A 136 4.21 -24.38 -15.62
CA LYS A 136 4.47 -24.94 -16.95
C LYS A 136 4.42 -23.86 -18.03
N GLN A 137 3.44 -22.97 -17.99
CA GLN A 137 3.32 -21.88 -18.97
C GLN A 137 4.39 -20.80 -18.75
N MET A 138 4.72 -20.45 -17.50
CA MET A 138 5.83 -19.56 -17.19
C MET A 138 7.14 -20.09 -17.81
N HIS A 139 7.43 -21.38 -17.61
CA HIS A 139 8.60 -22.01 -18.20
C HIS A 139 8.56 -22.01 -19.74
N ALA A 140 7.41 -22.35 -20.34
CA ALA A 140 7.23 -22.35 -21.80
C ALA A 140 7.42 -20.96 -22.42
N ASN A 141 7.06 -19.91 -21.70
CA ASN A 141 7.22 -18.53 -22.12
C ASN A 141 8.62 -17.97 -21.82
N ASN A 142 9.51 -18.78 -21.25
CA ASN A 142 10.80 -18.32 -20.72
C ASN A 142 10.63 -17.07 -19.84
N ALA A 143 9.69 -17.13 -18.90
CA ALA A 143 9.29 -16.02 -18.04
C ALA A 143 9.41 -16.38 -16.56
N LEU A 144 9.74 -15.40 -15.75
CA LEU A 144 9.78 -15.47 -14.29
C LEU A 144 8.92 -14.35 -13.69
N ASP A 145 8.19 -14.63 -12.63
CA ASP A 145 7.59 -13.58 -11.81
C ASP A 145 8.56 -13.10 -10.71
N PHE A 146 8.14 -12.13 -9.90
CA PHE A 146 9.01 -11.59 -8.84
C PHE A 146 9.40 -12.63 -7.79
N ASP A 147 8.47 -13.52 -7.42
CA ASP A 147 8.76 -14.61 -6.48
C ASP A 147 9.75 -15.60 -7.09
N ASP A 148 9.61 -15.91 -8.38
CA ASP A 148 10.54 -16.80 -9.10
C ASP A 148 11.97 -16.30 -9.09
N LEU A 149 12.21 -15.00 -9.10
CA LEU A 149 13.56 -14.47 -9.05
C LEU A 149 14.32 -14.98 -7.81
N LEU A 150 13.63 -15.03 -6.68
CA LEU A 150 14.18 -15.54 -5.42
C LEU A 150 14.23 -17.08 -5.41
N VAL A 151 13.09 -17.72 -5.68
CA VAL A 151 12.93 -19.19 -5.63
C VAL A 151 13.88 -19.89 -6.61
N LYS A 152 13.98 -19.41 -7.85
CA LYS A 152 14.88 -20.02 -8.86
C LYS A 152 16.35 -19.79 -8.54
N THR A 153 16.71 -18.68 -7.87
CA THR A 153 18.09 -18.49 -7.41
C THR A 153 18.45 -19.47 -6.29
N VAL A 154 17.55 -19.69 -5.33
CA VAL A 154 17.75 -20.71 -4.30
C VAL A 154 17.84 -22.10 -4.92
N GLN A 155 16.90 -22.45 -5.81
CA GLN A 155 16.89 -23.71 -6.53
C GLN A 155 18.18 -23.92 -7.35
N LEU A 156 18.68 -22.88 -8.00
CA LEU A 156 19.96 -22.92 -8.73
C LEU A 156 21.11 -23.28 -7.80
N PHE A 157 21.19 -22.65 -6.64
CA PHE A 157 22.26 -22.91 -5.68
C PHE A 157 22.19 -24.30 -5.04
N GLU A 158 20.98 -24.81 -4.79
CA GLU A 158 20.78 -26.15 -4.25
C GLU A 158 21.11 -27.25 -5.26
N THR A 159 20.81 -27.02 -6.55
CA THR A 159 21.00 -28.04 -7.59
C THR A 159 22.33 -27.93 -8.32
N GLN A 160 23.02 -26.80 -8.25
CA GLN A 160 24.26 -26.50 -8.94
C GLN A 160 25.33 -26.01 -7.95
N PRO A 161 26.01 -26.93 -7.22
CA PRO A 161 26.98 -26.55 -6.19
C PRO A 161 28.16 -25.74 -6.72
N ASP A 162 28.57 -25.96 -7.98
CA ASP A 162 29.63 -25.20 -8.63
C ASP A 162 29.27 -23.71 -8.79
N VAL A 163 28.02 -23.42 -9.10
CA VAL A 163 27.53 -22.04 -9.18
C VAL A 163 27.50 -21.39 -7.79
N LEU A 164 26.97 -22.11 -6.78
CA LEU A 164 26.97 -21.63 -5.40
C LEU A 164 28.40 -21.33 -4.91
N GLU A 165 29.31 -22.26 -5.10
CA GLU A 165 30.73 -22.10 -4.69
C GLU A 165 31.37 -20.87 -5.34
N ASN A 166 31.12 -20.62 -6.62
CA ASN A 166 31.61 -19.42 -7.30
C ASN A 166 31.15 -18.12 -6.62
N TYR A 167 29.87 -18.04 -6.22
CA TYR A 167 29.35 -16.86 -5.51
C TYR A 167 29.81 -16.80 -4.05
N GLN A 168 29.99 -17.91 -3.37
CA GLN A 168 30.58 -17.96 -2.03
C GLN A 168 32.03 -17.46 -2.04
N GLU A 169 32.84 -17.85 -3.06
CA GLU A 169 34.21 -17.33 -3.23
C GLU A 169 34.24 -15.85 -3.61
N ARG A 170 33.23 -15.40 -4.34
CA ARG A 170 33.10 -13.98 -4.69
C ARG A 170 32.72 -13.14 -3.50
N PHE A 171 31.69 -13.53 -2.74
CA PHE A 171 31.13 -12.76 -1.64
C PHE A 171 31.65 -13.27 -0.30
N LEU A 172 32.87 -12.87 0.02
CA LEU A 172 33.47 -13.23 1.31
C LEU A 172 32.79 -12.55 2.50
N TYR A 173 32.15 -11.42 2.28
CA TYR A 173 31.41 -10.67 3.28
C TYR A 173 30.02 -10.32 2.75
N ILE A 174 29.01 -10.67 3.52
CA ILE A 174 27.60 -10.44 3.18
C ILE A 174 26.98 -9.59 4.27
N MET A 175 26.32 -8.51 3.87
CA MET A 175 25.62 -7.58 4.77
C MET A 175 24.17 -7.47 4.32
N VAL A 176 23.24 -7.59 5.26
CA VAL A 176 21.79 -7.50 4.98
C VAL A 176 21.18 -6.49 5.94
N ASP A 177 20.57 -5.46 5.38
CA ASP A 177 19.83 -4.46 6.12
C ASP A 177 18.35 -4.80 6.22
N GLU A 178 17.63 -4.24 7.19
CA GLU A 178 16.21 -4.47 7.45
C GLU A 178 15.85 -5.99 7.57
N TYR A 179 16.73 -6.77 8.19
CA TYR A 179 16.64 -8.24 8.18
C TYR A 179 15.33 -8.80 8.75
N GLN A 180 14.63 -8.07 9.62
CA GLN A 180 13.32 -8.43 10.18
C GLN A 180 12.21 -8.51 9.12
N ASP A 181 12.41 -7.93 7.94
CA ASP A 181 11.44 -7.94 6.83
C ASP A 181 11.70 -9.08 5.84
N THR A 182 12.70 -9.95 6.09
CA THR A 182 12.99 -11.08 5.22
C THR A 182 11.92 -12.17 5.29
N ASN A 183 11.61 -12.78 4.15
CA ASN A 183 10.80 -14.00 4.06
C ASN A 183 11.68 -15.26 4.12
N THR A 184 11.06 -16.44 4.11
CA THR A 184 11.75 -17.73 4.18
C THR A 184 12.73 -17.94 3.03
N VAL A 185 12.37 -17.56 1.81
CA VAL A 185 13.23 -17.71 0.62
C VAL A 185 14.46 -16.81 0.69
N GLN A 186 14.28 -15.55 1.12
CA GLN A 186 15.38 -14.60 1.30
C GLN A 186 16.36 -15.07 2.39
N PHE A 187 15.81 -15.59 3.50
CA PHE A 187 16.61 -16.22 4.56
C PHE A 187 17.45 -17.37 4.00
N GLN A 188 16.85 -18.28 3.23
CA GLN A 188 17.54 -19.42 2.65
C GLN A 188 18.62 -19.01 1.66
N LEU A 189 18.34 -18.01 0.83
CA LEU A 189 19.31 -17.42 -0.10
C LEU A 189 20.56 -16.89 0.63
N VAL A 190 20.35 -16.10 1.68
CA VAL A 190 21.45 -15.55 2.50
C VAL A 190 22.23 -16.66 3.19
N SER A 191 21.53 -17.65 3.74
CA SER A 191 22.15 -18.80 4.42
C SER A 191 23.03 -19.62 3.48
N LEU A 192 22.60 -19.86 2.24
CA LEU A 192 23.39 -20.56 1.23
C LEU A 192 24.63 -19.75 0.86
N LEU A 193 24.49 -18.48 0.56
CA LEU A 193 25.62 -17.62 0.20
C LEU A 193 26.65 -17.50 1.32
N ALA A 194 26.19 -17.34 2.57
CA ALA A 194 27.07 -17.20 3.73
C ALA A 194 27.67 -18.53 4.22
N GLY A 195 27.18 -19.67 3.73
CA GLY A 195 27.46 -20.99 4.30
C GLY A 195 28.94 -21.38 4.38
N LYS A 196 29.77 -20.94 3.43
CA LYS A 196 31.19 -21.29 3.36
C LYS A 196 32.04 -20.49 4.35
N TYR A 197 31.94 -19.18 4.34
CA TYR A 197 32.85 -18.30 5.12
C TYR A 197 32.19 -17.77 6.38
N ARG A 198 30.86 -17.81 6.49
CA ARG A 198 30.08 -17.35 7.64
C ARG A 198 30.33 -15.89 8.06
N ASN A 199 30.91 -15.08 7.16
CA ASN A 199 31.08 -13.64 7.36
C ASN A 199 29.77 -12.91 7.00
N LEU A 200 28.74 -13.17 7.77
CA LEU A 200 27.40 -12.58 7.61
C LEU A 200 27.18 -11.54 8.70
N CYS A 201 26.82 -10.35 8.27
CA CYS A 201 26.34 -9.27 9.15
C CYS A 201 24.90 -8.92 8.78
N VAL A 202 23.97 -9.10 9.68
CA VAL A 202 22.59 -8.68 9.50
C VAL A 202 22.30 -7.53 10.44
N VAL A 203 21.57 -6.54 9.93
CA VAL A 203 21.11 -5.39 10.71
C VAL A 203 19.58 -5.37 10.64
N GLY A 204 18.94 -5.17 11.77
CA GLY A 204 17.49 -5.12 11.81
C GLY A 204 16.96 -4.82 13.19
N ASP A 205 15.68 -4.51 13.23
CA ASP A 205 14.93 -4.22 14.43
C ASP A 205 13.62 -5.01 14.42
N ASP A 206 13.54 -6.04 15.26
CA ASP A 206 12.34 -6.88 15.38
C ASP A 206 11.08 -6.07 15.75
N ASP A 207 11.24 -4.96 16.46
CA ASP A 207 10.15 -4.03 16.80
C ASP A 207 9.67 -3.20 15.60
N GLN A 208 10.37 -3.24 14.46
CA GLN A 208 9.98 -2.60 13.20
C GLN A 208 9.54 -3.60 12.12
N SER A 209 9.27 -4.86 12.47
CA SER A 209 8.71 -5.85 11.54
C SER A 209 7.22 -5.61 11.35
N ILE A 210 6.86 -4.96 10.24
CA ILE A 210 5.50 -4.49 9.92
C ILE A 210 5.00 -4.94 8.53
N TYR A 211 5.66 -5.91 7.90
CA TYR A 211 5.35 -6.39 6.54
C TYR A 211 4.95 -7.87 6.50
N LYS A 212 4.36 -8.42 7.57
CA LYS A 212 3.80 -9.80 7.61
C LYS A 212 2.84 -10.04 6.43
N PHE A 213 2.00 -9.05 6.11
CA PHE A 213 1.07 -9.10 4.99
C PHE A 213 1.75 -9.21 3.60
N ARG A 214 3.06 -8.92 3.52
CA ARG A 214 3.91 -9.12 2.33
C ARG A 214 4.79 -10.37 2.43
N GLY A 215 4.55 -11.24 3.39
CA GLY A 215 5.29 -12.48 3.59
C GLY A 215 6.54 -12.36 4.46
N ALA A 216 6.80 -11.21 5.10
CA ALA A 216 7.89 -11.09 6.07
C ALA A 216 7.71 -12.07 7.23
N ASN A 217 8.81 -12.70 7.65
CA ASN A 217 8.83 -13.65 8.75
C ASN A 217 9.75 -13.16 9.87
N ILE A 218 9.16 -12.56 10.90
CA ILE A 218 9.90 -12.03 12.05
C ILE A 218 10.78 -13.09 12.74
N LYS A 219 10.44 -14.39 12.61
CA LYS A 219 11.22 -15.47 13.20
C LYS A 219 12.63 -15.53 12.64
N ASN A 220 12.86 -15.04 11.41
CA ASN A 220 14.20 -15.01 10.82
C ASN A 220 15.19 -14.19 11.66
N ILE A 221 14.78 -13.04 12.20
CA ILE A 221 15.64 -12.24 13.08
C ILE A 221 15.60 -12.74 14.52
N LEU A 222 14.43 -13.16 15.02
CA LEU A 222 14.31 -13.65 16.40
C LEU A 222 15.11 -14.93 16.65
N ASN A 223 15.13 -15.84 15.67
CA ASN A 223 15.81 -17.13 15.75
C ASN A 223 17.21 -17.11 15.14
N PHE A 224 17.74 -15.96 14.75
CA PHE A 224 19.03 -15.84 14.06
C PHE A 224 20.17 -16.55 14.81
N GLU A 225 20.24 -16.41 16.15
CA GLU A 225 21.27 -17.04 16.98
C GLU A 225 21.11 -18.57 17.08
N GLN A 226 19.93 -19.12 16.79
CA GLN A 226 19.72 -20.57 16.71
C GLN A 226 20.30 -21.15 15.42
N GLU A 227 20.18 -20.41 14.32
CA GLU A 227 20.73 -20.79 13.01
C GLU A 227 22.24 -20.48 12.92
N PHE A 228 22.69 -19.44 13.60
CA PHE A 228 24.08 -19.01 13.68
C PHE A 228 24.55 -18.93 15.15
N PRO A 229 24.82 -20.09 15.82
CA PRO A 229 25.12 -20.10 17.26
C PRO A 229 26.43 -19.39 17.65
N ASP A 230 27.31 -19.15 16.68
CA ASP A 230 28.56 -18.41 16.81
C ASP A 230 28.43 -16.90 16.51
N ALA A 231 27.20 -16.43 16.24
CA ALA A 231 26.95 -15.00 15.98
C ALA A 231 27.19 -14.15 17.23
N THR A 232 27.79 -12.98 17.03
CA THR A 232 27.89 -11.95 18.05
C THR A 232 26.75 -10.96 17.87
N VAL A 233 25.89 -10.82 18.87
CA VAL A 233 24.80 -9.85 18.85
C VAL A 233 25.27 -8.54 19.48
N ILE A 234 25.15 -7.46 18.71
CA ILE A 234 25.46 -6.09 19.16
C ILE A 234 24.16 -5.32 19.17
N LYS A 235 23.76 -4.81 20.34
CA LYS A 235 22.56 -3.98 20.49
C LYS A 235 22.92 -2.52 20.28
N LEU A 236 22.27 -1.85 19.32
CA LEU A 236 22.39 -0.43 19.09
C LEU A 236 21.22 0.27 19.79
N GLU A 237 21.36 0.54 21.08
CA GLU A 237 20.28 1.08 21.92
C GLU A 237 20.30 2.61 22.01
N GLN A 238 21.41 3.26 21.66
CA GLN A 238 21.47 4.71 21.60
C GLN A 238 20.76 5.22 20.33
N ASN A 239 19.74 6.03 20.54
CA ASN A 239 19.00 6.70 19.49
C ASN A 239 19.48 8.15 19.36
N TYR A 240 19.69 8.61 18.14
CA TYR A 240 20.19 9.95 17.82
C TYR A 240 19.12 10.85 17.20
N ARG A 241 17.91 10.31 16.98
CA ARG A 241 16.79 11.01 16.33
C ARG A 241 15.91 11.72 17.35
N SER A 242 15.31 10.95 18.24
CA SER A 242 14.19 11.37 19.08
C SER A 242 14.64 11.85 20.45
N THR A 243 13.81 12.67 21.09
CA THR A 243 13.95 13.05 22.50
C THR A 243 13.52 11.92 23.44
N GLY A 244 13.89 12.03 24.73
CA GLY A 244 13.69 10.99 25.75
C GLY A 244 12.22 10.61 25.94
N ASN A 245 11.32 11.59 26.09
CA ASN A 245 9.88 11.32 26.31
C ASN A 245 9.26 10.52 25.15
N ILE A 246 9.66 10.78 23.90
CA ILE A 246 9.21 10.03 22.73
C ILE A 246 9.70 8.59 22.79
N LEU A 247 10.97 8.37 23.14
CA LEU A 247 11.52 7.02 23.24
C LEU A 247 10.94 6.24 24.40
N ASP A 248 10.70 6.88 25.54
CA ASP A 248 10.08 6.23 26.69
C ASP A 248 8.66 5.79 26.38
N ALA A 249 7.90 6.58 25.64
CA ALA A 249 6.59 6.17 25.15
C ALA A 249 6.67 5.00 24.17
N ALA A 250 7.60 5.05 23.21
CA ALA A 250 7.83 3.96 22.27
C ALA A 250 8.22 2.65 23.00
N ASN A 251 9.15 2.74 23.95
CA ASN A 251 9.57 1.61 24.78
C ASN A 251 8.39 1.05 25.60
N ALA A 252 7.56 1.92 26.19
CA ALA A 252 6.40 1.50 26.97
C ALA A 252 5.37 0.74 26.11
N VAL A 253 5.03 1.25 24.94
CA VAL A 253 4.09 0.59 24.01
C VAL A 253 4.64 -0.77 23.58
N ILE A 254 5.86 -0.82 23.06
CA ILE A 254 6.42 -2.03 22.47
C ILE A 254 6.73 -3.13 23.50
N SER A 255 6.93 -2.78 24.76
CA SER A 255 7.17 -3.73 25.84
C SER A 255 6.01 -4.70 26.09
N ASN A 256 4.81 -4.38 25.59
CA ASN A 256 3.63 -5.26 25.68
C ASN A 256 3.65 -6.40 24.65
N ASN A 257 4.58 -6.40 23.69
CA ASN A 257 4.78 -7.52 22.77
C ASN A 257 5.57 -8.64 23.45
N VAL A 258 5.19 -9.87 23.14
CA VAL A 258 5.85 -11.09 23.65
C VAL A 258 6.81 -11.64 22.60
N GLY A 259 7.94 -12.20 23.04
CA GLY A 259 8.89 -12.85 22.12
C GLY A 259 9.80 -11.89 21.34
N ARG A 260 9.87 -10.63 21.71
CA ARG A 260 10.81 -9.65 21.18
C ARG A 260 12.21 -9.81 21.78
N LYS A 261 13.23 -9.30 21.07
CA LYS A 261 14.58 -9.15 21.63
C LYS A 261 14.57 -8.08 22.71
N ASP A 262 15.11 -8.40 23.89
CA ASP A 262 15.19 -7.44 24.99
C ASP A 262 16.15 -6.30 24.64
N LYS A 263 15.61 -5.10 24.45
CA LYS A 263 16.34 -3.85 24.18
C LYS A 263 15.52 -2.66 24.68
N GLN A 264 16.21 -1.58 25.02
CA GLN A 264 15.61 -0.32 25.44
C GLN A 264 16.34 0.83 24.76
N LEU A 265 15.62 1.61 23.96
CA LEU A 265 16.19 2.80 23.35
C LEU A 265 16.39 3.90 24.39
N TRP A 266 17.50 4.58 24.28
CA TRP A 266 17.84 5.75 25.09
C TRP A 266 18.52 6.82 24.21
N THR A 267 18.59 8.08 24.66
CA THR A 267 19.15 9.20 23.90
C THR A 267 19.84 10.21 24.77
N ASP A 268 20.79 10.94 24.18
CA ASP A 268 21.42 12.14 24.74
C ASP A 268 20.73 13.44 24.30
N ASN A 269 19.64 13.38 23.51
CA ASN A 269 18.92 14.54 22.99
C ASN A 269 18.06 15.27 24.07
N GLY A 270 18.20 14.88 25.35
CA GLY A 270 17.41 15.43 26.45
C GLY A 270 16.00 14.82 26.53
N GLU A 271 15.25 15.23 27.57
CA GLU A 271 13.88 14.70 27.78
C GLU A 271 12.91 15.10 26.67
N GLY A 272 13.02 16.35 26.19
CA GLY A 272 12.11 16.90 25.20
C GLY A 272 10.72 17.27 25.76
N GLU A 273 9.81 17.64 24.87
CA GLU A 273 8.42 17.92 25.22
C GLU A 273 7.67 16.62 25.55
N LYS A 274 6.66 16.71 26.40
CA LYS A 274 5.72 15.61 26.63
C LYS A 274 4.89 15.36 25.40
N ILE A 275 4.41 14.12 25.25
CA ILE A 275 3.53 13.73 24.15
C ILE A 275 2.17 14.37 24.35
N LYS A 276 1.70 15.09 23.36
CA LYS A 276 0.38 15.70 23.38
C LYS A 276 -0.65 14.69 22.94
N PHE A 277 -1.66 14.49 23.78
CA PHE A 277 -2.84 13.70 23.41
C PHE A 277 -4.09 14.56 23.41
N CYS A 278 -4.82 14.56 22.30
CA CYS A 278 -6.06 15.31 22.15
C CYS A 278 -7.18 14.40 21.64
N GLN A 279 -8.33 14.44 22.32
CA GLN A 279 -9.54 13.77 21.88
C GLN A 279 -10.58 14.80 21.43
N PHE A 280 -11.14 14.58 20.25
CA PHE A 280 -12.12 15.46 19.61
C PHE A 280 -13.49 14.80 19.51
N ASP A 281 -14.53 15.60 19.30
CA ASP A 281 -15.87 15.07 19.09
C ASP A 281 -15.95 14.33 17.76
N THR A 282 -15.41 14.92 16.69
CA THR A 282 -15.46 14.37 15.33
C THR A 282 -14.08 14.31 14.68
N GLY A 283 -13.94 13.48 13.63
CA GLY A 283 -12.75 13.48 12.79
C GLY A 283 -12.50 14.81 12.05
N TYR A 284 -13.54 15.61 11.90
CA TYR A 284 -13.45 16.95 11.32
C TYR A 284 -12.75 17.92 12.28
N ASP A 285 -13.15 17.91 13.55
CA ASP A 285 -12.52 18.72 14.60
C ASP A 285 -11.05 18.32 14.80
N GLU A 286 -10.75 17.03 14.66
CA GLU A 286 -9.37 16.51 14.67
C GLU A 286 -8.54 17.12 13.55
N ALA A 287 -9.05 17.10 12.32
CA ALA A 287 -8.35 17.65 11.15
C ALA A 287 -8.19 19.17 11.26
N GLU A 288 -9.20 19.87 11.75
CA GLU A 288 -9.16 21.31 12.01
C GLU A 288 -8.08 21.68 13.02
N TYR A 289 -8.07 20.96 14.15
CA TYR A 289 -7.07 21.18 15.19
C TYR A 289 -5.64 20.98 14.67
N ILE A 290 -5.38 19.90 13.93
CA ILE A 290 -4.04 19.61 13.38
C ILE A 290 -3.63 20.72 12.41
N ALA A 291 -4.52 21.17 11.52
CA ALA A 291 -4.25 22.25 10.60
C ALA A 291 -3.92 23.56 11.31
N ASP A 292 -4.73 23.93 12.32
CA ASP A 292 -4.50 25.14 13.11
C ASP A 292 -3.23 25.09 13.95
N ASP A 293 -2.88 23.90 14.45
CA ASP A 293 -1.64 23.67 15.22
C ASP A 293 -0.40 23.85 14.32
N ILE A 294 -0.43 23.24 13.11
CA ILE A 294 0.65 23.40 12.11
C ILE A 294 0.79 24.88 11.72
N GLU A 295 -0.30 25.56 11.39
CA GLU A 295 -0.23 26.99 11.06
C GLU A 295 0.36 27.84 12.20
N ARG A 296 0.01 27.49 13.44
CA ARG A 296 0.55 28.19 14.61
C ARG A 296 2.06 27.96 14.74
N GLU A 297 2.55 26.72 14.55
CA GLU A 297 3.97 26.40 14.59
C GLU A 297 4.72 27.11 13.45
N VAL A 298 4.16 27.14 12.24
CA VAL A 298 4.76 27.84 11.09
C VAL A 298 4.82 29.35 11.33
N ARG A 299 3.80 29.96 11.91
CA ARG A 299 3.84 31.39 12.33
C ARG A 299 4.91 31.64 13.38
N ASN A 300 5.26 30.64 14.18
CA ASN A 300 6.33 30.71 15.19
C ASN A 300 7.72 30.36 14.63
N GLY A 301 7.85 30.10 13.33
CA GLY A 301 9.12 29.93 12.63
C GLY A 301 9.47 28.52 12.20
N ALA A 302 8.59 27.54 12.36
CA ALA A 302 8.75 26.22 11.77
C ALA A 302 8.45 26.25 10.25
N SER A 303 8.91 25.24 9.53
CA SER A 303 8.56 25.01 8.12
C SER A 303 7.41 24.01 8.01
N TYR A 304 6.63 24.05 6.92
CA TYR A 304 5.63 23.02 6.67
C TYR A 304 6.28 21.63 6.55
N ASN A 305 7.46 21.52 5.96
CA ASN A 305 8.25 20.28 5.84
C ASN A 305 8.65 19.66 7.19
N ASP A 306 8.61 20.44 8.28
CA ASP A 306 8.88 19.92 9.63
C ASP A 306 7.75 19.01 10.14
N HIS A 307 6.59 18.99 9.46
CA HIS A 307 5.38 18.35 9.92
C HIS A 307 4.96 17.16 9.06
N ALA A 308 4.65 16.04 9.72
CA ALA A 308 4.06 14.86 9.07
C ALA A 308 2.80 14.40 9.80
N ILE A 309 1.76 14.07 9.03
CA ILE A 309 0.56 13.43 9.53
C ILE A 309 0.60 11.97 9.11
N LEU A 310 0.63 11.08 10.09
CA LEU A 310 0.66 9.63 9.91
C LEU A 310 -0.68 9.04 10.29
N TYR A 311 -1.23 8.23 9.42
CA TYR A 311 -2.53 7.56 9.61
C TYR A 311 -2.47 6.10 9.19
N ARG A 312 -3.47 5.31 9.60
CA ARG A 312 -3.49 3.86 9.36
C ARG A 312 -3.86 3.50 7.92
N THR A 313 -4.83 4.20 7.34
CA THR A 313 -5.31 3.94 5.97
C THR A 313 -5.33 5.21 5.12
N ASN A 314 -5.17 5.04 3.81
CA ASN A 314 -5.18 6.15 2.86
C ASN A 314 -6.53 6.92 2.83
N ALA A 315 -7.63 6.28 3.19
CA ALA A 315 -8.94 6.92 3.23
C ALA A 315 -8.98 8.09 4.24
N GLN A 316 -8.21 7.99 5.33
CA GLN A 316 -8.14 9.03 6.36
C GLN A 316 -7.57 10.36 5.85
N SER A 317 -6.80 10.37 4.74
CA SER A 317 -6.19 11.61 4.23
C SER A 317 -7.23 12.66 3.83
N ARG A 318 -8.44 12.25 3.40
CA ARG A 318 -9.46 13.16 2.87
C ARG A 318 -9.76 14.33 3.78
N LEU A 319 -9.99 14.09 5.08
CA LEU A 319 -10.34 15.16 6.03
C LEU A 319 -9.20 16.17 6.17
N PHE A 320 -7.95 15.70 6.19
CA PHE A 320 -6.78 16.58 6.23
C PHE A 320 -6.61 17.33 4.91
N GLU A 321 -6.74 16.66 3.76
CA GLU A 321 -6.67 17.28 2.44
C GLU A 321 -7.69 18.42 2.31
N GLU A 322 -8.97 18.16 2.62
CA GLU A 322 -10.03 19.17 2.56
C GLU A 322 -9.75 20.36 3.47
N ARG A 323 -9.25 20.08 4.68
CA ARG A 323 -8.96 21.16 5.63
C ARG A 323 -7.76 21.99 5.19
N PHE A 324 -6.70 21.35 4.69
CA PHE A 324 -5.50 22.03 4.20
C PHE A 324 -5.80 22.90 2.98
N VAL A 325 -6.63 22.39 2.07
CA VAL A 325 -7.13 23.20 0.94
C VAL A 325 -7.89 24.43 1.43
N ALA A 326 -8.82 24.27 2.38
CA ALA A 326 -9.61 25.38 2.91
C ALA A 326 -8.75 26.46 3.61
N GLN A 327 -7.62 26.08 4.19
CA GLN A 327 -6.69 26.98 4.88
C GLN A 327 -5.47 27.38 4.04
N ASN A 328 -5.39 26.95 2.78
CA ASN A 328 -4.23 27.16 1.89
C ASN A 328 -2.91 26.63 2.48
N ILE A 329 -2.94 25.51 3.20
CA ILE A 329 -1.76 24.82 3.69
C ILE A 329 -1.23 23.91 2.59
N PRO A 330 0.02 24.09 2.13
CA PRO A 330 0.62 23.22 1.13
C PRO A 330 0.87 21.82 1.72
N TYR A 331 0.51 20.76 0.99
CA TYR A 331 0.71 19.39 1.44
C TYR A 331 1.09 18.44 0.29
N LYS A 332 1.70 17.32 0.64
CA LYS A 332 2.03 16.24 -0.29
C LYS A 332 1.69 14.88 0.30
N ILE A 333 1.02 14.03 -0.48
CA ILE A 333 0.72 12.66 -0.10
C ILE A 333 1.84 11.76 -0.60
N VAL A 334 2.52 11.08 0.31
CA VAL A 334 3.59 10.14 -0.02
C VAL A 334 3.00 8.74 -0.21
N GLY A 335 3.30 8.15 -1.38
CA GLY A 335 2.81 6.81 -1.74
C GLY A 335 1.33 6.75 -2.12
N GLY A 336 0.71 7.90 -2.38
CA GLY A 336 -0.69 8.02 -2.75
C GLY A 336 -0.96 9.07 -3.81
N VAL A 337 -2.22 9.18 -4.19
CA VAL A 337 -2.78 10.22 -5.05
C VAL A 337 -3.82 10.96 -4.23
N ASN A 338 -3.93 12.27 -4.42
CA ASN A 338 -4.95 13.09 -3.77
C ASN A 338 -6.33 12.45 -3.85
N PHE A 339 -7.13 12.58 -2.82
CA PHE A 339 -8.37 11.81 -2.66
C PHE A 339 -9.28 11.92 -3.90
N TYR A 340 -9.58 13.13 -4.35
CA TYR A 340 -10.46 13.36 -5.49
C TYR A 340 -9.82 13.05 -6.86
N ALA A 341 -8.51 12.87 -6.92
CA ALA A 341 -7.81 12.43 -8.11
C ALA A 341 -7.74 10.90 -8.26
N ARG A 342 -8.11 10.13 -7.21
CA ARG A 342 -8.13 8.66 -7.25
C ARG A 342 -9.12 8.16 -8.29
N ARG A 343 -8.73 7.08 -8.96
CA ARG A 343 -9.50 6.50 -10.09
C ARG A 343 -10.94 6.19 -9.71
N GLU A 344 -11.13 5.44 -8.62
CA GLU A 344 -12.44 5.00 -8.13
C GLU A 344 -13.34 6.17 -7.74
N ILE A 345 -12.76 7.22 -7.15
CA ILE A 345 -13.49 8.43 -6.79
C ILE A 345 -13.90 9.20 -8.05
N LYS A 346 -12.98 9.38 -9.00
CA LYS A 346 -13.30 10.01 -10.29
C LYS A 346 -14.37 9.25 -11.08
N ASP A 347 -14.36 7.92 -11.00
CA ASP A 347 -15.36 7.10 -11.69
C ASP A 347 -16.75 7.30 -11.09
N VAL A 348 -16.88 7.25 -9.77
CA VAL A 348 -18.15 7.47 -9.06
C VAL A 348 -18.64 8.92 -9.25
N LEU A 349 -17.75 9.89 -9.11
CA LEU A 349 -18.10 11.31 -9.36
C LEU A 349 -18.54 11.55 -10.80
N ALA A 350 -17.97 10.83 -11.78
CA ALA A 350 -18.40 10.94 -13.17
C ALA A 350 -19.83 10.41 -13.39
N TYR A 351 -20.27 9.38 -12.65
CA TYR A 351 -21.67 8.98 -12.60
C TYR A 351 -22.54 10.10 -12.05
N LEU A 352 -22.19 10.67 -10.92
CA LEU A 352 -22.93 11.76 -10.31
C LEU A 352 -23.00 13.00 -11.23
N LYS A 353 -21.90 13.37 -11.85
CA LYS A 353 -21.83 14.45 -12.86
C LYS A 353 -22.75 14.18 -14.06
N THR A 354 -22.78 12.94 -14.57
CA THR A 354 -23.64 12.56 -15.69
C THR A 354 -25.12 12.61 -15.31
N ILE A 355 -25.46 12.27 -14.07
CA ILE A 355 -26.83 12.36 -13.53
C ILE A 355 -27.27 13.83 -13.44
N ASP A 356 -26.41 14.68 -12.88
CA ASP A 356 -26.66 16.12 -12.72
C ASP A 356 -26.65 16.87 -14.06
N ASN A 357 -25.64 16.62 -14.87
CA ASN A 357 -25.42 17.29 -16.15
C ASN A 357 -25.04 16.30 -17.26
N GLY A 358 -26.02 15.79 -17.97
CA GLY A 358 -25.81 14.87 -19.10
C GLY A 358 -25.05 15.49 -20.30
N LYS A 359 -24.74 16.79 -20.27
CA LYS A 359 -23.96 17.47 -21.34
C LYS A 359 -22.45 17.38 -21.09
N ASP A 360 -21.99 16.87 -19.95
CA ASP A 360 -20.58 16.62 -19.67
C ASP A 360 -20.12 15.35 -20.40
N ASP A 361 -19.72 15.53 -21.66
CA ASP A 361 -19.23 14.43 -22.52
C ASP A 361 -18.03 13.70 -21.92
N LEU A 362 -17.18 14.35 -21.14
CA LEU A 362 -16.02 13.72 -20.50
C LEU A 362 -16.47 12.74 -19.40
N ALA A 363 -17.43 13.16 -18.57
CA ALA A 363 -18.01 12.31 -17.54
C ALA A 363 -18.71 11.09 -18.16
N VAL A 364 -19.56 11.30 -19.16
CA VAL A 364 -20.28 10.21 -19.84
C VAL A 364 -19.32 9.21 -20.46
N ARG A 365 -18.31 9.68 -21.20
CA ARG A 365 -17.31 8.81 -21.84
C ARG A 365 -16.46 8.05 -20.84
N ARG A 366 -16.21 8.62 -19.67
CA ARG A 366 -15.49 7.94 -18.61
C ARG A 366 -16.24 6.71 -18.12
N ILE A 367 -17.54 6.83 -17.88
CA ILE A 367 -18.34 5.78 -17.22
C ILE A 367 -19.02 4.79 -18.17
N ILE A 368 -19.12 5.08 -19.45
CA ILE A 368 -19.88 4.26 -20.42
C ILE A 368 -19.46 2.79 -20.42
N ASN A 369 -18.20 2.50 -20.13
CA ASN A 369 -17.63 1.15 -20.01
C ASN A 369 -16.96 0.89 -18.65
N VAL A 370 -17.34 1.59 -17.62
CA VAL A 370 -16.86 1.42 -16.25
C VAL A 370 -18.09 1.28 -15.32
N PRO A 371 -18.29 0.14 -14.67
CA PRO A 371 -17.68 -1.17 -14.89
C PRO A 371 -17.78 -1.69 -16.32
N LYS A 372 -16.94 -2.67 -16.67
CA LYS A 372 -16.87 -3.22 -18.05
C LYS A 372 -18.22 -3.72 -18.56
N ARG A 373 -18.76 -3.08 -19.61
CA ARG A 373 -19.99 -3.45 -20.31
C ARG A 373 -19.73 -4.06 -21.68
N GLY A 374 -18.46 -4.16 -22.08
CA GLY A 374 -18.08 -4.65 -23.42
C GLY A 374 -18.40 -3.63 -24.53
N ILE A 375 -18.36 -2.33 -24.20
CA ILE A 375 -18.46 -1.22 -25.14
C ILE A 375 -17.03 -0.83 -25.50
N GLY A 376 -16.61 -1.13 -26.72
CA GLY A 376 -15.24 -0.88 -27.18
C GLY A 376 -15.00 0.54 -27.68
N LEU A 377 -13.74 0.95 -27.76
CA LEU A 377 -13.31 2.27 -28.24
C LEU A 377 -13.85 2.61 -29.64
N THR A 378 -13.94 1.61 -30.54
CA THR A 378 -14.49 1.81 -31.89
C THR A 378 -15.95 2.28 -31.83
N THR A 379 -16.74 1.72 -30.91
CA THR A 379 -18.15 2.13 -30.72
C THR A 379 -18.21 3.54 -30.13
N ILE A 380 -17.38 3.85 -29.12
CA ILE A 380 -17.29 5.18 -28.52
C ILE A 380 -16.91 6.23 -29.56
N ASN A 381 -15.92 5.95 -30.41
CA ASN A 381 -15.50 6.88 -31.47
C ASN A 381 -16.61 7.14 -32.50
N ARG A 382 -17.37 6.12 -32.89
CA ARG A 382 -18.52 6.29 -33.80
C ARG A 382 -19.60 7.17 -33.21
N ILE A 383 -19.89 7.03 -31.91
CA ILE A 383 -20.84 7.90 -31.23
C ILE A 383 -20.31 9.33 -31.21
N GLN A 384 -19.02 9.51 -30.91
CA GLN A 384 -18.37 10.82 -30.91
C GLN A 384 -18.42 11.51 -32.28
N GLU A 385 -18.12 10.76 -33.35
CA GLU A 385 -18.17 11.25 -34.73
C GLU A 385 -19.61 11.65 -35.14
N SER A 386 -20.59 10.83 -34.76
CA SER A 386 -22.01 11.12 -34.99
C SER A 386 -22.47 12.35 -34.21
N ALA A 387 -22.08 12.48 -32.93
CA ALA A 387 -22.38 13.65 -32.11
C ALA A 387 -21.79 14.92 -32.73
N ALA A 388 -20.51 14.89 -33.13
CA ALA A 388 -19.82 16.02 -33.77
C ALA A 388 -20.47 16.41 -35.09
N SER A 389 -20.81 15.43 -35.94
CA SER A 389 -21.46 15.71 -37.26
C SER A 389 -22.86 16.32 -37.16
N ARG A 390 -23.53 16.06 -36.04
CA ARG A 390 -24.88 16.57 -35.74
C ARG A 390 -24.88 17.82 -34.86
N GLY A 391 -23.73 18.22 -34.33
CA GLY A 391 -23.58 19.37 -33.43
C GLY A 391 -24.32 19.20 -32.09
N ILE A 392 -24.38 17.94 -31.58
CA ILE A 392 -25.03 17.59 -30.31
C ILE A 392 -24.02 16.97 -29.34
N GLY A 393 -24.38 16.88 -28.05
CA GLY A 393 -23.56 16.22 -27.04
C GLY A 393 -23.47 14.71 -27.26
N PHE A 394 -22.47 14.10 -26.63
CA PHE A 394 -22.25 12.65 -26.69
C PHE A 394 -23.43 11.87 -26.10
N TYR A 395 -23.98 12.35 -24.97
CA TYR A 395 -25.14 11.72 -24.35
C TYR A 395 -26.42 11.86 -25.21
N ASP A 396 -26.62 13.03 -25.83
CA ASP A 396 -27.74 13.24 -26.76
C ASP A 396 -27.66 12.33 -27.98
N ALA A 397 -26.43 12.04 -28.44
CA ALA A 397 -26.24 11.08 -29.50
C ALA A 397 -26.60 9.65 -29.06
N LEU A 398 -26.31 9.28 -27.80
CA LEU A 398 -26.72 7.98 -27.21
C LEU A 398 -28.24 7.82 -27.12
N LEU A 399 -29.00 8.89 -26.90
CA LEU A 399 -30.46 8.86 -26.90
C LEU A 399 -31.04 8.57 -28.29
N GLY A 400 -30.26 8.80 -29.35
CA GLY A 400 -30.66 8.57 -30.74
C GLY A 400 -29.79 7.52 -31.45
N LEU A 401 -29.62 6.34 -30.86
CA LEU A 401 -28.76 5.24 -31.36
C LEU A 401 -29.09 4.80 -32.79
N ASP A 402 -30.35 4.81 -33.17
CA ASP A 402 -30.81 4.45 -34.50
C ASP A 402 -30.20 5.34 -35.61
N LEU A 403 -29.75 6.53 -35.26
CA LEU A 403 -29.15 7.51 -36.18
C LEU A 403 -27.61 7.35 -36.30
N ILE A 404 -27.02 6.37 -35.58
CA ILE A 404 -25.57 6.19 -35.57
C ILE A 404 -25.17 4.96 -36.41
N PRO A 405 -24.48 5.17 -37.56
CA PRO A 405 -24.08 4.06 -38.42
C PRO A 405 -23.12 3.09 -37.72
N GLY A 406 -23.37 1.79 -37.84
CA GLY A 406 -22.42 0.75 -37.45
C GLY A 406 -22.35 0.44 -35.96
N VAL A 407 -23.30 0.92 -35.12
CA VAL A 407 -23.39 0.58 -33.69
C VAL A 407 -24.37 -0.55 -33.40
N ALA A 408 -25.06 -1.08 -34.39
CA ALA A 408 -26.11 -2.11 -34.24
C ALA A 408 -25.69 -3.33 -33.42
N ARG A 409 -24.44 -3.82 -33.54
CA ARG A 409 -23.92 -4.95 -32.74
C ARG A 409 -23.75 -4.65 -31.25
N GLY A 410 -23.68 -3.39 -30.86
CA GLY A 410 -23.53 -2.92 -29.49
C GLY A 410 -24.77 -2.21 -28.95
N ALA A 411 -25.83 -2.06 -29.77
CA ALA A 411 -26.99 -1.24 -29.42
C ALA A 411 -27.61 -1.62 -28.07
N ALA A 412 -27.88 -2.89 -27.81
CA ALA A 412 -28.46 -3.34 -26.56
C ALA A 412 -27.64 -2.98 -25.31
N LYS A 413 -26.30 -2.93 -25.42
CA LYS A 413 -25.44 -2.52 -24.31
C LYS A 413 -25.48 -1.00 -24.09
N LEU A 414 -25.57 -0.25 -25.17
CA LEU A 414 -25.71 1.21 -25.13
C LEU A 414 -27.09 1.61 -24.58
N GLU A 415 -28.15 0.94 -25.06
CA GLU A 415 -29.52 1.11 -24.52
C GLU A 415 -29.58 0.79 -23.03
N GLY A 416 -28.92 -0.30 -22.58
CA GLY A 416 -28.82 -0.66 -21.18
C GLY A 416 -28.09 0.41 -20.34
N PHE A 417 -27.03 1.01 -20.89
CA PHE A 417 -26.35 2.13 -20.22
C PHE A 417 -27.24 3.37 -20.16
N VAL A 418 -27.90 3.75 -21.25
CA VAL A 418 -28.85 4.88 -21.27
C VAL A 418 -29.98 4.66 -20.27
N ALA A 419 -30.61 3.48 -20.29
CA ALA A 419 -31.69 3.14 -19.35
C ALA A 419 -31.24 3.26 -17.89
N LEU A 420 -30.01 2.86 -17.59
CA LEU A 420 -29.43 2.99 -16.26
C LEU A 420 -29.24 4.46 -15.83
N ILE A 421 -28.74 5.31 -16.71
CA ILE A 421 -28.57 6.74 -16.42
C ILE A 421 -29.92 7.44 -16.28
N GLU A 422 -30.88 7.15 -17.16
CA GLU A 422 -32.24 7.72 -17.04
C GLU A 422 -32.95 7.25 -15.77
N TYR A 423 -32.73 6.02 -15.35
CA TYR A 423 -33.19 5.53 -14.05
C TYR A 423 -32.62 6.37 -12.91
N PHE A 424 -31.29 6.59 -12.88
CA PHE A 424 -30.66 7.39 -11.83
C PHE A 424 -31.16 8.84 -11.82
N LYS A 425 -31.35 9.47 -12.99
CA LYS A 425 -31.93 10.80 -13.07
C LYS A 425 -33.34 10.85 -12.46
N GLY A 426 -34.15 9.82 -12.71
CA GLY A 426 -35.51 9.74 -12.15
C GLY A 426 -35.51 9.58 -10.64
N VAL A 427 -34.66 8.73 -10.07
CA VAL A 427 -34.60 8.55 -8.61
C VAL A 427 -33.88 9.67 -7.90
N ALA A 428 -33.00 10.42 -8.55
CA ALA A 428 -32.30 11.58 -7.98
C ALA A 428 -33.25 12.71 -7.56
N GLU A 429 -34.46 12.76 -8.13
CA GLU A 429 -35.48 13.76 -7.73
C GLU A 429 -36.10 13.45 -6.37
N THR A 430 -36.04 12.21 -5.91
CA THR A 430 -36.76 11.70 -4.73
C THR A 430 -35.85 11.16 -3.62
N LEU A 431 -34.69 10.65 -3.95
CA LEU A 431 -33.73 10.11 -2.98
C LEU A 431 -32.89 11.21 -2.34
N SER A 432 -32.37 10.93 -1.13
CA SER A 432 -31.26 11.70 -0.56
C SER A 432 -30.00 11.51 -1.42
N LEU A 433 -29.00 12.39 -1.27
CA LEU A 433 -27.73 12.22 -2.00
C LEU A 433 -26.99 10.96 -1.56
N SER A 434 -27.06 10.62 -0.28
CA SER A 434 -26.49 9.39 0.28
C SER A 434 -27.14 8.14 -0.32
N ASP A 435 -28.48 8.13 -0.40
CA ASP A 435 -29.22 7.03 -1.02
C ASP A 435 -28.95 6.94 -2.53
N LEU A 436 -28.87 8.09 -3.22
CA LEU A 436 -28.54 8.13 -4.64
C LEU A 436 -27.15 7.57 -4.91
N LEU A 437 -26.14 7.96 -4.11
CA LEU A 437 -24.78 7.43 -4.23
C LEU A 437 -24.76 5.93 -4.01
N GLN A 438 -25.46 5.44 -2.98
CA GLN A 438 -25.58 4.00 -2.72
C GLN A 438 -26.23 3.27 -3.91
N GLU A 439 -27.32 3.80 -4.44
CA GLU A 439 -28.04 3.23 -5.58
C GLU A 439 -27.15 3.15 -6.84
N VAL A 440 -26.33 4.22 -7.07
CA VAL A 440 -25.34 4.22 -8.17
C VAL A 440 -24.33 3.09 -8.00
N ILE A 441 -23.76 2.94 -6.81
CA ILE A 441 -22.75 1.90 -6.54
C ILE A 441 -23.34 0.50 -6.73
N ASP A 442 -24.53 0.25 -6.16
CA ASP A 442 -25.16 -1.07 -6.18
C ASP A 442 -25.63 -1.46 -7.60
N LYS A 443 -26.37 -0.58 -8.27
CA LYS A 443 -26.91 -0.86 -9.62
C LYS A 443 -25.85 -0.98 -10.70
N THR A 444 -24.73 -0.28 -10.54
CA THR A 444 -23.61 -0.41 -11.48
C THR A 444 -22.78 -1.66 -11.25
N GLY A 445 -22.84 -2.26 -10.06
CA GLY A 445 -21.96 -3.34 -9.65
C GLY A 445 -20.50 -2.87 -9.52
N TYR A 446 -20.30 -1.62 -9.09
CA TYR A 446 -18.96 -1.03 -9.07
C TYR A 446 -18.05 -1.70 -8.04
N ILE A 447 -18.57 -2.01 -6.84
CA ILE A 447 -17.81 -2.73 -5.79
C ILE A 447 -17.41 -4.13 -6.28
N GLU A 448 -18.34 -4.89 -6.85
CA GLU A 448 -18.07 -6.22 -7.40
C GLU A 448 -17.02 -6.17 -8.52
N SER A 449 -17.04 -5.09 -9.30
CA SER A 449 -16.02 -4.84 -10.33
C SER A 449 -14.64 -4.60 -9.73
N LEU A 450 -14.54 -3.83 -8.64
CA LEU A 450 -13.29 -3.61 -7.92
C LEU A 450 -12.79 -4.91 -7.29
N GLU A 451 -13.66 -5.63 -6.60
CA GLU A 451 -13.33 -6.94 -6.03
C GLU A 451 -12.83 -7.94 -7.07
N ALA A 452 -13.29 -7.86 -8.32
CA ALA A 452 -12.77 -8.65 -9.42
C ALA A 452 -11.38 -8.22 -9.90
N GLU A 453 -10.94 -6.99 -9.62
CA GLU A 453 -9.58 -6.51 -9.95
C GLU A 453 -8.52 -7.02 -8.97
N GLY A 454 -8.90 -7.39 -7.73
CA GLY A 454 -8.00 -8.00 -6.78
C GLY A 454 -8.17 -7.52 -5.31
N LYS A 455 -7.95 -8.41 -4.31
CA LYS A 455 -8.40 -8.23 -2.92
C LYS A 455 -7.76 -7.05 -2.16
N GLU A 456 -6.46 -6.89 -2.18
CA GLU A 456 -5.75 -5.85 -1.40
C GLU A 456 -5.92 -4.43 -1.99
N GLU A 457 -5.84 -4.31 -3.32
CA GLU A 457 -6.13 -3.05 -4.00
C GLU A 457 -7.63 -2.71 -3.98
N ALA A 458 -8.51 -3.74 -4.03
CA ALA A 458 -9.94 -3.55 -3.92
C ALA A 458 -10.34 -3.04 -2.53
N GLU A 459 -9.80 -3.59 -1.46
CA GLU A 459 -10.07 -3.14 -0.09
C GLU A 459 -9.77 -1.64 0.07
N THR A 460 -8.58 -1.19 -0.34
CA THR A 460 -8.22 0.23 -0.29
C THR A 460 -9.15 1.10 -1.14
N ARG A 461 -9.54 0.65 -2.34
CA ARG A 461 -10.45 1.41 -3.20
C ARG A 461 -11.88 1.44 -2.65
N ILE A 462 -12.32 0.36 -2.03
CA ILE A 462 -13.62 0.29 -1.35
C ILE A 462 -13.63 1.25 -0.14
N GLU A 463 -12.56 1.27 0.66
CA GLU A 463 -12.41 2.25 1.74
C GLU A 463 -12.50 3.69 1.23
N ASN A 464 -11.90 3.98 0.08
CA ASN A 464 -12.02 5.30 -0.54
C ASN A 464 -13.47 5.64 -0.94
N ILE A 465 -14.22 4.66 -1.46
CA ILE A 465 -15.63 4.84 -1.79
C ILE A 465 -16.47 5.03 -0.51
N ASP A 466 -16.18 4.28 0.54
CA ASP A 466 -16.84 4.44 1.84
C ASP A 466 -16.57 5.83 2.44
N GLU A 467 -15.35 6.35 2.21
CA GLU A 467 -15.02 7.72 2.61
C GLU A 467 -15.75 8.78 1.78
N LEU A 468 -15.99 8.53 0.49
CA LEU A 468 -16.85 9.40 -0.33
C LEU A 468 -18.31 9.38 0.18
N ARG A 469 -18.82 8.21 0.61
CA ARG A 469 -20.15 8.12 1.26
C ARG A 469 -20.20 8.98 2.51
N SER A 470 -19.17 8.93 3.33
CA SER A 470 -19.05 9.75 4.54
C SER A 470 -19.07 11.24 4.21
N LYS A 471 -18.37 11.65 3.15
CA LYS A 471 -18.38 13.05 2.67
C LYS A 471 -19.77 13.50 2.24
N VAL A 472 -20.49 12.67 1.50
CA VAL A 472 -21.87 12.98 1.06
C VAL A 472 -22.79 13.16 2.27
N ALA A 473 -22.72 12.26 3.27
CA ALA A 473 -23.54 12.35 4.48
C ALA A 473 -23.24 13.63 5.27
N VAL A 474 -21.96 13.98 5.45
CA VAL A 474 -21.57 15.24 6.12
C VAL A 474 -22.08 16.46 5.37
N TYR A 475 -22.01 16.45 4.02
CA TYR A 475 -22.56 17.53 3.21
C TYR A 475 -24.08 17.68 3.42
N GLU A 476 -24.83 16.57 3.43
CA GLU A 476 -26.29 16.59 3.68
C GLU A 476 -26.62 17.16 5.06
N GLU A 477 -25.95 16.68 6.11
CA GLU A 477 -26.13 17.17 7.49
C GLU A 477 -25.86 18.68 7.58
N SER A 478 -24.74 19.14 7.01
CA SER A 478 -24.34 20.55 7.07
C SER A 478 -25.30 21.49 6.38
N ARG A 479 -25.97 21.06 5.30
CA ARG A 479 -27.00 21.86 4.61
C ARG A 479 -28.30 21.89 5.37
N LEU A 480 -28.70 20.75 5.93
CA LEU A 480 -29.93 20.67 6.75
C LEU A 480 -29.82 21.52 8.03
N ASP A 481 -28.65 21.56 8.65
CA ASP A 481 -28.41 22.43 9.83
C ASP A 481 -28.47 23.92 9.49
N GLN A 482 -28.29 24.30 8.22
CA GLN A 482 -28.43 25.67 7.72
C GLN A 482 -29.83 25.96 7.15
N ASP A 483 -30.80 25.05 7.36
CA ASP A 483 -32.14 25.13 6.74
C ASP A 483 -32.11 25.17 5.19
N GLU A 484 -31.03 24.64 4.57
CA GLU A 484 -30.87 24.54 3.13
C GLU A 484 -31.17 23.11 2.64
N LYS A 485 -31.73 22.99 1.45
CA LYS A 485 -31.93 21.68 0.81
C LYS A 485 -30.61 21.20 0.19
N PRO A 486 -30.05 20.02 0.60
CA PRO A 486 -28.92 19.44 -0.08
C PRO A 486 -29.24 19.18 -1.56
N THR A 487 -28.32 19.55 -2.46
CA THR A 487 -28.46 19.31 -3.90
C THR A 487 -27.23 18.62 -4.48
N LEU A 488 -27.45 17.81 -5.51
CA LEU A 488 -26.36 17.12 -6.19
C LEU A 488 -25.37 18.11 -6.81
N SER A 489 -25.88 19.15 -7.48
CA SER A 489 -25.05 20.21 -8.08
C SER A 489 -24.19 20.92 -7.03
N GLY A 490 -24.76 21.25 -5.87
CA GLY A 490 -24.03 21.89 -4.77
C GLY A 490 -22.94 20.99 -4.18
N PHE A 491 -23.19 19.69 -4.06
CA PHE A 491 -22.16 18.74 -3.66
C PHE A 491 -21.00 18.66 -4.66
N LEU A 492 -21.33 18.57 -5.96
CA LEU A 492 -20.33 18.50 -7.04
C LEU A 492 -19.51 19.79 -7.15
N GLU A 493 -20.14 20.95 -6.88
CA GLU A 493 -19.45 22.24 -6.81
C GLU A 493 -18.44 22.26 -5.64
N GLU A 494 -18.86 21.84 -4.44
CA GLU A 494 -17.97 21.77 -3.28
C GLU A 494 -16.77 20.85 -3.54
N VAL A 495 -17.00 19.67 -4.12
CA VAL A 495 -15.93 18.75 -4.50
C VAL A 495 -14.99 19.34 -5.56
N ALA A 496 -15.53 20.07 -6.55
CA ALA A 496 -14.72 20.67 -7.61
C ALA A 496 -13.79 21.76 -7.06
N LEU A 497 -14.27 22.56 -6.11
CA LEU A 497 -13.46 23.60 -5.45
C LEU A 497 -12.29 23.03 -4.65
N VAL A 498 -12.44 21.86 -4.04
CA VAL A 498 -11.36 21.17 -3.34
C VAL A 498 -10.34 20.59 -4.34
N ALA A 499 -10.82 19.98 -5.43
CA ALA A 499 -9.96 19.29 -6.38
C ALA A 499 -9.06 20.23 -7.22
N ASP A 500 -9.46 21.49 -7.41
CA ASP A 500 -8.77 22.44 -8.31
C ASP A 500 -7.52 23.09 -7.66
N ILE A 501 -7.40 23.05 -6.32
CA ILE A 501 -6.31 23.68 -5.58
C ILE A 501 -5.10 22.73 -5.44
N ASP A 502 -5.24 21.46 -5.79
CA ASP A 502 -4.21 20.40 -5.62
C ASP A 502 -3.03 20.47 -6.62
N SER A 503 -2.95 21.45 -7.50
CA SER A 503 -1.86 21.63 -8.47
C SER A 503 -0.73 22.50 -7.91
N LEU A 504 -0.06 22.06 -6.82
CA LEU A 504 1.07 22.77 -6.24
C LEU A 504 2.41 22.32 -6.81
N ASP A 505 3.32 23.30 -6.95
CA ASP A 505 4.67 23.16 -7.50
C ASP A 505 5.58 22.29 -6.59
N GLU A 506 6.39 21.41 -7.16
CA GLU A 506 7.20 20.43 -6.41
C GLU A 506 8.36 21.04 -5.59
N GLU A 507 8.67 22.33 -5.77
CA GLU A 507 9.75 23.04 -5.06
C GLU A 507 9.26 23.74 -3.77
N GLN A 508 8.01 23.60 -3.37
CA GLN A 508 7.46 24.31 -2.21
C GLN A 508 7.62 23.52 -0.91
N ASP A 509 7.75 24.28 0.20
CA ASP A 509 7.64 23.81 1.57
C ASP A 509 6.21 23.27 1.84
N TYR A 510 6.05 22.00 2.25
CA TYR A 510 4.74 21.32 2.36
C TYR A 510 4.68 20.35 3.54
N VAL A 511 3.48 20.22 4.11
CA VAL A 511 3.17 19.18 5.10
C VAL A 511 3.11 17.80 4.43
N VAL A 512 3.68 16.81 5.07
CA VAL A 512 3.69 15.43 4.54
C VAL A 512 2.53 14.62 5.12
N LEU A 513 1.72 14.02 4.24
CA LEU A 513 0.65 13.09 4.59
C LEU A 513 1.00 11.69 4.13
N MET A 514 0.95 10.69 5.01
CA MET A 514 1.25 9.31 4.62
C MET A 514 0.67 8.27 5.59
N THR A 515 0.61 7.02 5.13
CA THR A 515 0.31 5.92 6.03
C THR A 515 1.49 5.62 6.95
N LEU A 516 1.20 5.06 8.12
CA LEU A 516 2.21 4.58 9.06
C LEU A 516 3.23 3.63 8.41
N HIS A 517 2.78 2.75 7.51
CA HIS A 517 3.67 1.85 6.77
C HIS A 517 4.65 2.60 5.85
N SER A 518 4.17 3.66 5.19
CA SER A 518 5.00 4.48 4.30
C SER A 518 6.02 5.33 5.07
N ALA A 519 5.79 5.55 6.36
CA ALA A 519 6.67 6.35 7.21
C ALA A 519 7.92 5.58 7.68
N LYS A 520 7.96 4.25 7.50
CA LYS A 520 9.14 3.47 7.86
C LYS A 520 10.39 3.97 7.11
N GLY A 521 11.46 4.19 7.83
CA GLY A 521 12.71 4.74 7.29
C GLY A 521 12.77 6.28 7.17
N LEU A 522 11.65 6.98 7.43
CA LEU A 522 11.61 8.46 7.42
C LEU A 522 11.66 9.02 8.83
N GLU A 523 11.86 10.34 8.95
CA GLU A 523 11.89 11.07 10.22
C GLU A 523 11.44 12.51 10.02
N PHE A 524 10.79 13.08 11.02
CA PHE A 524 10.24 14.44 10.97
C PHE A 524 10.35 15.11 12.34
N PRO A 525 10.66 16.42 12.39
CA PRO A 525 10.67 17.18 13.63
C PRO A 525 9.36 17.06 14.43
N HIS A 526 8.23 17.19 13.75
CA HIS A 526 6.88 17.14 14.35
C HIS A 526 6.02 16.08 13.67
N VAL A 527 5.53 15.11 14.44
CA VAL A 527 4.67 14.03 13.94
C VAL A 527 3.30 14.09 14.62
N TYR A 528 2.26 14.01 13.80
CA TYR A 528 0.88 13.79 14.23
C TYR A 528 0.47 12.34 13.92
N LEU A 529 0.15 11.55 14.96
CA LEU A 529 -0.48 10.24 14.79
C LEU A 529 -1.99 10.41 14.91
N ALA A 530 -2.67 10.39 13.78
CA ALA A 530 -4.08 10.66 13.71
C ALA A 530 -4.94 9.38 13.73
N GLY A 531 -6.10 9.47 14.36
CA GLY A 531 -7.05 8.36 14.41
C GLY A 531 -6.67 7.27 15.40
N MET A 532 -6.15 7.64 16.57
CA MET A 532 -5.79 6.72 17.65
C MET A 532 -7.05 6.14 18.33
N GLU A 533 -7.73 5.20 17.63
CA GLU A 533 -9.02 4.64 18.01
C GLU A 533 -9.08 3.14 17.78
N ASP A 534 -9.60 2.36 18.74
CA ASP A 534 -9.88 0.94 18.55
C ASP A 534 -10.91 0.75 17.43
N GLY A 535 -10.57 -0.04 16.41
CA GLY A 535 -11.36 -0.23 15.20
C GLY A 535 -10.83 0.54 13.99
N LEU A 536 -9.99 1.56 14.21
CA LEU A 536 -9.27 2.28 13.18
C LEU A 536 -7.75 2.02 13.30
N PHE A 537 -7.17 2.29 14.47
CA PHE A 537 -5.79 1.97 14.81
C PHE A 537 -5.68 1.58 16.30
N PRO A 538 -5.59 0.29 16.63
CA PRO A 538 -5.54 -0.88 15.73
C PRO A 538 -6.82 -1.08 14.91
N SER A 539 -6.66 -1.75 13.75
CA SER A 539 -7.77 -1.98 12.82
C SER A 539 -8.87 -2.86 13.44
N TYR A 540 -10.10 -2.75 12.93
CA TYR A 540 -11.22 -3.59 13.39
C TYR A 540 -10.91 -5.10 13.24
N MET A 541 -10.30 -5.50 12.13
CA MET A 541 -9.93 -6.89 11.89
C MET A 541 -8.94 -7.39 12.96
N THR A 542 -7.95 -6.59 13.29
CA THR A 542 -6.97 -6.92 14.33
C THR A 542 -7.61 -6.99 15.73
N VAL A 543 -8.52 -6.06 16.05
CA VAL A 543 -9.22 -6.05 17.34
C VAL A 543 -10.09 -7.30 17.53
N THR A 544 -10.64 -7.85 16.43
CA THR A 544 -11.51 -9.04 16.44
C THR A 544 -10.77 -10.34 16.11
N SER A 545 -9.48 -10.28 15.79
CA SER A 545 -8.65 -11.45 15.50
C SER A 545 -8.36 -12.25 16.77
N ASP A 546 -8.39 -13.57 16.66
CA ASP A 546 -7.95 -14.49 17.70
C ASP A 546 -6.42 -14.69 17.69
N ASP A 547 -5.74 -14.24 16.64
CA ASP A 547 -4.28 -14.31 16.51
C ASP A 547 -3.62 -13.14 17.26
N ARG A 548 -2.84 -13.45 18.27
CA ARG A 548 -2.07 -12.46 19.03
C ARG A 548 -1.03 -11.73 18.17
N GLU A 549 -0.48 -12.40 17.19
CA GLU A 549 0.54 -11.82 16.32
C GLU A 549 0.01 -10.61 15.53
N ASP A 550 -1.27 -10.59 15.19
CA ASP A 550 -1.88 -9.47 14.48
C ASP A 550 -1.88 -8.19 15.32
N MET A 551 -2.19 -8.32 16.63
CA MET A 551 -2.13 -7.19 17.56
C MET A 551 -0.69 -6.76 17.83
N GLU A 552 0.24 -7.70 17.88
CA GLU A 552 1.66 -7.38 18.05
C GLU A 552 2.23 -6.65 16.84
N GLU A 553 1.79 -6.99 15.62
CA GLU A 553 2.18 -6.27 14.41
C GLU A 553 1.63 -4.84 14.39
N GLU A 554 0.35 -4.64 14.72
CA GLU A 554 -0.22 -3.28 14.85
C GLU A 554 0.48 -2.46 15.95
N ARG A 555 0.93 -3.11 17.04
CA ARG A 555 1.72 -2.43 18.08
C ARG A 555 3.12 -2.05 17.58
N ARG A 556 3.77 -2.89 16.77
CA ARG A 556 5.01 -2.52 16.07
C ARG A 556 4.80 -1.35 15.12
N LEU A 557 3.66 -1.32 14.43
CA LEU A 557 3.31 -0.20 13.58
C LEU A 557 3.11 1.10 14.38
N CYS A 558 2.52 1.02 15.58
CA CYS A 558 2.43 2.15 16.50
C CYS A 558 3.84 2.61 16.97
N TYR A 559 4.69 1.67 17.36
CA TYR A 559 6.08 1.94 17.69
C TYR A 559 6.84 2.63 16.54
N VAL A 560 6.68 2.14 15.31
CA VAL A 560 7.26 2.79 14.12
C VAL A 560 6.75 4.23 14.02
N GLY A 561 5.45 4.45 14.14
CA GLY A 561 4.87 5.81 14.06
C GLY A 561 5.45 6.76 15.12
N ILE A 562 5.52 6.33 16.38
CA ILE A 562 6.07 7.11 17.49
C ILE A 562 7.54 7.47 17.21
N THR A 563 8.34 6.51 16.78
CA THR A 563 9.78 6.69 16.54
C THR A 563 10.10 7.46 15.26
N ARG A 564 9.11 7.94 14.50
CA ARG A 564 9.33 8.89 13.39
C ARG A 564 9.51 10.33 13.86
N ALA A 565 9.02 10.64 15.05
CA ALA A 565 9.15 11.98 15.64
C ALA A 565 10.55 12.22 16.18
N GLU A 566 11.12 13.38 15.84
CA GLU A 566 12.39 13.84 16.40
C GLU A 566 12.17 14.65 17.69
N GLN A 567 11.30 15.66 17.64
CA GLN A 567 11.14 16.66 18.69
C GLN A 567 9.76 16.66 19.33
N LYS A 568 8.70 16.58 18.52
CA LYS A 568 7.31 16.67 18.99
C LYS A 568 6.47 15.54 18.45
N LEU A 569 5.67 14.97 19.32
CA LEU A 569 4.67 13.94 18.98
C LEU A 569 3.31 14.37 19.51
N THR A 570 2.34 14.50 18.60
CA THR A 570 0.95 14.73 18.91
C THR A 570 0.13 13.52 18.47
N MET A 571 -0.64 12.94 19.37
CA MET A 571 -1.53 11.82 19.09
C MET A 571 -2.97 12.29 19.20
N THR A 572 -3.81 11.95 18.22
CA THR A 572 -5.19 12.45 18.18
C THR A 572 -6.20 11.34 17.99
N SER A 573 -7.39 11.52 18.51
CA SER A 573 -8.53 10.62 18.33
C SER A 573 -9.83 11.39 18.22
N ALA A 574 -10.86 10.81 17.60
CA ALA A 574 -12.21 11.33 17.58
C ALA A 574 -13.18 10.35 18.27
N MET A 575 -14.14 10.89 19.04
CA MET A 575 -15.17 10.07 19.70
C MET A 575 -16.14 9.47 18.69
N ARG A 576 -16.41 10.17 17.60
CA ARG A 576 -17.29 9.72 16.52
C ARG A 576 -16.67 10.03 15.16
N ARG A 577 -16.81 9.08 14.26
CA ARG A 577 -16.43 9.25 12.85
C ARG A 577 -17.58 8.84 11.95
N MET A 578 -17.70 9.55 10.85
CA MET A 578 -18.55 9.09 9.75
C MET A 578 -17.81 7.97 9.02
N VAL A 579 -18.34 6.76 9.03
CA VAL A 579 -17.79 5.60 8.34
C VAL A 579 -18.90 4.98 7.51
N ARG A 580 -18.71 4.86 6.20
CA ARG A 580 -19.72 4.34 5.25
C ARG A 580 -21.05 5.08 5.27
N GLY A 581 -21.03 6.38 5.56
CA GLY A 581 -22.24 7.20 5.71
C GLY A 581 -22.98 7.03 7.02
N GLU A 582 -22.42 6.31 7.99
CA GLU A 582 -23.01 6.11 9.32
C GLU A 582 -22.06 6.62 10.41
N THR A 583 -22.63 7.22 11.45
CA THR A 583 -21.84 7.67 12.60
C THR A 583 -21.46 6.48 13.48
N GLN A 584 -20.18 6.23 13.60
CA GLN A 584 -19.60 5.24 14.51
C GLN A 584 -18.97 5.94 15.71
N TYR A 585 -19.14 5.32 16.88
CA TYR A 585 -18.52 5.75 18.13
C TYR A 585 -17.35 4.87 18.47
N ASN A 586 -16.14 5.44 18.46
CA ASN A 586 -14.92 4.72 18.69
C ASN A 586 -14.37 4.97 20.10
N LYS A 587 -13.75 3.95 20.68
CA LYS A 587 -12.97 4.11 21.92
C LYS A 587 -11.57 4.56 21.57
N VAL A 588 -10.96 5.34 22.45
CA VAL A 588 -9.54 5.67 22.35
C VAL A 588 -8.73 4.38 22.21
N SER A 589 -7.76 4.39 21.31
CA SER A 589 -6.86 3.28 21.04
C SER A 589 -6.28 2.69 22.32
N ARG A 590 -6.23 1.37 22.38
CA ARG A 590 -5.58 0.66 23.50
C ARG A 590 -4.11 1.01 23.64
N PHE A 591 -3.44 1.38 22.53
CA PHE A 591 -2.04 1.81 22.56
C PHE A 591 -1.82 3.08 23.37
N MET A 592 -2.80 3.98 23.44
CA MET A 592 -2.75 5.17 24.31
C MET A 592 -2.70 4.81 25.80
N LYS A 593 -3.31 3.68 26.20
CA LYS A 593 -3.31 3.20 27.58
C LYS A 593 -2.00 2.53 27.96
N GLU A 594 -1.19 2.19 26.98
CA GLU A 594 0.14 1.57 27.17
C GLU A 594 1.22 2.63 27.40
N ILE A 595 0.92 3.91 27.14
CA ILE A 595 1.82 5.03 27.41
C ILE A 595 1.61 5.53 28.85
N PRO A 596 2.67 5.63 29.66
CA PRO A 596 2.60 6.19 31.01
C PRO A 596 2.03 7.62 31.03
N LEU A 597 1.14 7.90 31.97
CA LEU A 597 0.48 9.22 32.07
C LEU A 597 1.44 10.38 32.31
N GLU A 598 2.57 10.12 32.97
CA GLU A 598 3.62 11.11 33.21
C GLU A 598 4.30 11.62 31.93
N LEU A 599 4.25 10.84 30.84
CA LEU A 599 4.77 11.22 29.53
C LEU A 599 3.77 12.01 28.69
N LEU A 600 2.51 12.05 29.10
CA LEU A 600 1.46 12.76 28.40
C LEU A 600 1.31 14.19 28.91
N ASP A 601 1.10 15.14 27.98
CA ASP A 601 0.62 16.47 28.24
C ASP A 601 -0.90 16.47 28.00
N ASN A 602 -1.66 16.70 29.09
CA ASN A 602 -3.15 16.63 29.09
C ASN A 602 -3.75 18.03 28.99
#